data_1c9f3febf1be10e340a07e19e1cbfa3a
#
_entry.id   1c9f3febf1be10e340a07e19e1cbfa3a
#
_cell.length_a   1.000
_cell.length_b   1.000
_cell.length_c   1.000
_cell.angle_alpha   90.00
_cell.angle_beta   90.00
_cell.angle_gamma   90.00
#
_symmetry.space_group_name_H-M   'P 1'
#
loop_
_entity.id
_entity.type
_entity.pdbx_description
1 polymer ?
#
loop_
_entity_poly.entity_id
_entity_poly.type
_entity_poly.pdbx_seq_one_letter_code
_entity_poly.pdbx_strand_id
1 'polypeptide(L)'
;MKKLLIILMVLTAAGFTGCPHTINTTKESKLTDKTYSIDGINFVMKAIHSVRDGMLGADNQSDNKKHTVSLSAYRIGETEVTQELWKKVMKANPSYFSDKPFKGEIQRKRPVDKVSWYECIAFCNELTKKTDGLGEANCVYYSDPAFKKIYTKEDAKSTARVFQNMDKKGFRLPTEAEWEWAAKGGAKTKWAGTDKPSDLKNYAWYTKNSKNITHEVRKKEPNGYGLYDMSGNVEEWVWDGYNEKLPESGEQDPIGDLYSQTRAVRGGHITKESEECECAHRHDSAPGTKGYLRGFRLACRP
;
A
#
# COMPACT_ATOMS: atom_id res chain seq x y z
N MET A 1 57.51 -20.04 60.71
CA MET A 1 56.45 -19.31 61.42
C MET A 1 56.17 -18.08 60.56
N LYS A 2 55.15 -18.12 59.67
CA LYS A 2 54.77 -17.05 58.82
C LYS A 2 53.56 -16.34 59.40
N LYS A 3 53.67 -15.04 59.71
CA LYS A 3 52.64 -14.23 60.25
C LYS A 3 51.64 -13.80 59.11
N LEU A 4 50.37 -14.13 59.29
CA LEU A 4 49.27 -13.75 58.43
C LEU A 4 48.80 -12.31 58.79
N LEU A 5 48.90 -11.41 57.82
CA LEU A 5 48.44 -10.02 58.00
C LEU A 5 47.01 -9.94 57.41
N ILE A 6 46.03 -9.70 58.28
CA ILE A 6 44.65 -9.49 57.90
C ILE A 6 44.46 -7.96 57.65
N ILE A 7 44.19 -7.61 56.38
CA ILE A 7 43.81 -6.24 56.02
C ILE A 7 42.28 -6.14 56.05
N LEU A 8 41.78 -5.30 56.95
CA LEU A 8 40.38 -5.00 57.09
C LEU A 8 40.03 -3.87 56.10
N MET A 9 39.27 -4.21 55.03
CA MET A 9 38.72 -3.20 54.12
C MET A 9 37.41 -2.65 54.69
N VAL A 10 37.40 -1.35 55.01
CA VAL A 10 36.20 -0.60 55.38
C VAL A 10 35.53 -0.15 54.08
N LEU A 11 34.34 -0.72 53.80
CA LEU A 11 33.48 -0.22 52.69
C LEU A 11 32.71 0.99 53.21
N THR A 12 33.03 2.17 52.68
CA THR A 12 32.18 3.35 52.79
C THR A 12 31.09 3.27 51.72
N ALA A 13 29.82 3.13 52.17
CA ALA A 13 28.66 3.23 51.28
C ALA A 13 28.44 4.70 50.88
N ALA A 14 28.76 5.03 49.63
CA ALA A 14 28.36 6.28 49.04
C ALA A 14 26.90 6.15 48.56
N GLY A 15 25.99 6.86 49.22
CA GLY A 15 24.60 6.94 48.84
C GLY A 15 24.44 7.60 47.46
N PHE A 16 24.02 6.86 46.47
CA PHE A 16 23.52 7.38 45.21
C PHE A 16 22.08 7.84 45.40
N THR A 17 21.89 9.16 45.54
CA THR A 17 20.56 9.78 45.38
C THR A 17 20.20 9.73 43.92
N GLY A 18 19.48 8.65 43.50
CA GLY A 18 18.91 8.55 42.18
C GLY A 18 17.86 9.62 41.96
N CYS A 19 18.10 10.56 41.06
CA CYS A 19 17.03 11.38 40.47
C CYS A 19 15.99 10.45 39.88
N PRO A 20 14.69 10.64 40.15
CA PRO A 20 13.67 9.89 39.45
C PRO A 20 13.68 10.35 38.00
N HIS A 21 14.18 9.50 37.11
CA HIS A 21 13.92 9.63 35.66
C HIS A 21 12.42 9.44 35.46
N THR A 22 11.72 10.57 35.37
CA THR A 22 10.34 10.58 34.85
C THR A 22 10.42 10.07 33.43
N ILE A 23 10.08 8.79 33.23
CA ILE A 23 9.83 8.24 31.91
C ILE A 23 8.58 8.96 31.41
N ASN A 24 8.78 10.00 30.61
CA ASN A 24 7.72 10.61 29.82
C ASN A 24 7.27 9.56 28.81
N THR A 25 6.34 8.71 29.21
CA THR A 25 5.56 7.89 28.28
C THR A 25 4.67 8.87 27.51
N THR A 26 5.20 9.46 26.44
CA THR A 26 4.35 10.01 25.39
C THR A 26 3.45 8.86 24.97
N LYS A 27 2.15 8.92 25.32
CA LYS A 27 1.14 8.03 24.76
C LYS A 27 1.29 8.12 23.23
N GLU A 28 1.88 7.08 22.61
CA GLU A 28 1.78 6.94 21.16
C GLU A 28 0.30 7.04 20.82
N SER A 29 -0.06 8.08 20.08
CA SER A 29 -1.44 8.27 19.64
C SER A 29 -1.80 7.04 18.81
N LYS A 30 -2.81 6.28 19.28
CA LYS A 30 -3.25 5.05 18.59
C LYS A 30 -3.52 5.38 17.12
N LEU A 31 -2.80 4.74 16.22
CA LEU A 31 -3.04 4.91 14.79
C LEU A 31 -4.49 4.55 14.46
N THR A 32 -5.21 5.47 13.83
CA THR A 32 -6.63 5.32 13.46
C THR A 32 -6.83 5.56 11.97
N ASP A 33 -7.94 5.09 11.45
CA ASP A 33 -8.40 5.43 10.12
C ASP A 33 -8.50 6.94 9.95
N LYS A 34 -8.25 7.43 8.74
CA LYS A 34 -8.34 8.85 8.44
C LYS A 34 -9.13 9.08 7.16
N THR A 35 -10.13 9.94 7.26
CA THR A 35 -10.88 10.42 6.11
C THR A 35 -10.25 11.72 5.61
N TYR A 36 -9.98 11.79 4.32
CA TYR A 36 -9.57 12.98 3.62
C TYR A 36 -10.68 13.45 2.69
N SER A 37 -10.68 14.74 2.37
CA SER A 37 -11.64 15.35 1.45
C SER A 37 -10.93 16.24 0.44
N ILE A 38 -11.31 16.15 -0.83
CA ILE A 38 -10.88 17.06 -1.90
C ILE A 38 -12.14 17.61 -2.58
N ASP A 39 -12.45 18.88 -2.30
CA ASP A 39 -13.62 19.56 -2.88
C ASP A 39 -14.92 18.71 -2.77
N GLY A 40 -15.18 18.16 -1.59
CA GLY A 40 -16.36 17.35 -1.28
C GLY A 40 -16.29 15.88 -1.69
N ILE A 41 -15.20 15.41 -2.29
CA ILE A 41 -14.96 13.99 -2.55
C ILE A 41 -14.18 13.40 -1.38
N ASN A 42 -14.83 12.55 -0.61
CA ASN A 42 -14.23 11.89 0.55
C ASN A 42 -13.61 10.56 0.15
N PHE A 43 -12.45 10.25 0.73
CA PHE A 43 -11.82 8.93 0.65
C PHE A 43 -11.19 8.56 2.00
N VAL A 44 -11.22 7.28 2.33
CA VAL A 44 -10.77 6.76 3.62
C VAL A 44 -9.43 6.06 3.46
N MET A 45 -8.51 6.35 4.38
CA MET A 45 -7.24 5.65 4.52
C MET A 45 -7.30 4.81 5.80
N LYS A 46 -7.30 3.49 5.66
CA LYS A 46 -7.37 2.52 6.75
C LYS A 46 -6.03 2.40 7.45
N ALA A 47 -6.06 2.37 8.77
CA ALA A 47 -4.88 2.23 9.61
C ALA A 47 -4.38 0.78 9.63
N ILE A 48 -3.14 0.56 9.23
CA ILE A 48 -2.46 -0.72 9.36
C ILE A 48 -1.34 -0.56 10.38
N HIS A 49 -1.46 -1.26 11.49
CA HIS A 49 -0.45 -1.23 12.55
C HIS A 49 0.83 -1.91 12.10
N SER A 50 1.95 -1.53 12.72
CA SER A 50 3.23 -2.19 12.48
C SER A 50 3.14 -3.69 12.74
N VAL A 51 3.85 -4.44 11.96
CA VAL A 51 3.97 -5.89 12.12
C VAL A 51 5.43 -6.30 12.16
N ARG A 52 5.75 -7.29 13.01
CA ARG A 52 7.04 -7.94 13.04
C ARG A 52 6.87 -9.39 12.58
N ASP A 53 7.73 -9.83 11.68
CA ASP A 53 7.75 -11.20 11.13
C ASP A 53 6.38 -11.64 10.57
N GLY A 54 5.68 -10.72 9.92
CA GLY A 54 4.41 -10.98 9.26
C GLY A 54 4.58 -11.93 8.08
N MET A 55 3.76 -12.98 7.99
CA MET A 55 3.86 -13.99 6.93
C MET A 55 3.21 -13.51 5.63
N LEU A 56 3.98 -13.41 4.56
CA LEU A 56 3.55 -13.20 3.18
C LEU A 56 3.76 -14.45 2.32
N GLY A 57 3.33 -14.36 1.06
CA GLY A 57 3.44 -15.44 0.09
C GLY A 57 2.53 -16.63 0.35
N ALA A 58 2.66 -17.65 -0.50
CA ALA A 58 1.93 -18.90 -0.43
C ALA A 58 2.75 -20.05 -1.05
N ASP A 59 2.51 -21.29 -0.59
CA ASP A 59 3.26 -22.46 -1.07
C ASP A 59 3.00 -22.75 -2.57
N ASN A 60 1.82 -22.41 -3.06
CA ASN A 60 1.42 -22.60 -4.46
C ASN A 60 1.90 -21.49 -5.42
N GLN A 61 2.55 -20.45 -4.94
CA GLN A 61 3.11 -19.37 -5.75
C GLN A 61 4.62 -19.56 -5.91
N SER A 62 5.10 -19.76 -7.13
CA SER A 62 6.52 -20.03 -7.40
C SER A 62 7.41 -18.82 -7.22
N ASP A 63 6.88 -17.64 -7.51
CA ASP A 63 7.55 -16.33 -7.44
C ASP A 63 7.28 -15.56 -6.13
N ASN A 64 6.40 -16.11 -5.26
CA ASN A 64 6.03 -15.54 -3.98
C ASN A 64 5.86 -16.65 -2.94
N LYS A 65 6.94 -17.38 -2.67
CA LYS A 65 6.97 -18.41 -1.61
C LYS A 65 6.73 -17.76 -0.25
N LYS A 66 6.25 -18.56 0.70
CA LYS A 66 6.11 -18.09 2.09
C LYS A 66 7.41 -17.52 2.63
N HIS A 67 7.36 -16.30 3.11
CA HIS A 67 8.46 -15.58 3.73
C HIS A 67 7.92 -14.61 4.78
N THR A 68 8.80 -14.07 5.63
CA THR A 68 8.41 -13.09 6.64
C THR A 68 8.90 -11.70 6.29
N VAL A 69 8.12 -10.68 6.64
CA VAL A 69 8.50 -9.27 6.56
C VAL A 69 8.13 -8.55 7.85
N SER A 70 8.88 -7.49 8.16
CA SER A 70 8.49 -6.54 9.19
C SER A 70 8.08 -5.23 8.52
N LEU A 71 6.93 -4.67 8.88
CA LEU A 71 6.41 -3.44 8.28
C LEU A 71 6.19 -2.39 9.36
N SER A 72 6.64 -1.19 9.11
CA SER A 72 6.26 -0.01 9.88
C SER A 72 4.77 0.28 9.70
N ALA A 73 4.15 0.98 10.65
CA ALA A 73 2.76 1.36 10.54
C ALA A 73 2.54 2.31 9.34
N TYR A 74 1.42 2.12 8.63
CA TYR A 74 1.02 2.92 7.48
C TYR A 74 -0.49 3.06 7.39
N ARG A 75 -0.97 3.90 6.48
CA ARG A 75 -2.36 3.88 6.05
C ARG A 75 -2.46 3.49 4.59
N ILE A 76 -3.53 2.79 4.24
CA ILE A 76 -3.80 2.34 2.86
C ILE A 76 -5.25 2.70 2.48
N GLY A 77 -5.48 3.02 1.23
CA GLY A 77 -6.81 3.35 0.71
C GLY A 77 -7.81 2.23 0.96
N GLU A 78 -8.96 2.57 1.55
CA GLU A 78 -10.06 1.64 1.79
C GLU A 78 -10.49 0.92 0.50
N THR A 79 -10.39 1.63 -0.62
CA THR A 79 -10.72 1.15 -1.97
C THR A 79 -9.61 1.55 -2.94
N GLU A 80 -9.73 1.09 -4.17
CA GLU A 80 -9.03 1.65 -5.32
C GLU A 80 -9.36 3.14 -5.48
N VAL A 81 -8.49 3.89 -6.14
CA VAL A 81 -8.75 5.30 -6.49
C VAL A 81 -9.90 5.37 -7.50
N THR A 82 -10.95 6.13 -7.17
CA THR A 82 -12.13 6.25 -8.03
C THR A 82 -11.94 7.22 -9.20
N GLN A 83 -12.76 7.06 -10.23
CA GLN A 83 -12.77 7.97 -11.39
C GLN A 83 -13.09 9.41 -11.00
N GLU A 84 -13.97 9.63 -10.01
CA GLU A 84 -14.28 10.98 -9.52
C GLU A 84 -13.08 11.63 -8.85
N LEU A 85 -12.37 10.90 -7.98
CA LEU A 85 -11.18 11.43 -7.30
C LEU A 85 -10.06 11.70 -8.31
N TRP A 86 -9.81 10.75 -9.23
CA TRP A 86 -8.84 10.95 -10.30
C TRP A 86 -9.16 12.19 -11.15
N LYS A 87 -10.40 12.29 -11.65
CA LYS A 87 -10.82 13.42 -12.49
C LYS A 87 -10.70 14.76 -11.76
N LYS A 88 -10.97 14.78 -10.45
CA LYS A 88 -10.85 15.98 -9.62
C LYS A 88 -9.40 16.47 -9.55
N VAL A 89 -8.45 15.54 -9.37
CA VAL A 89 -7.03 15.85 -9.24
C VAL A 89 -6.36 16.10 -10.58
N MET A 90 -6.59 15.23 -11.56
CA MET A 90 -5.90 15.23 -12.86
C MET A 90 -6.62 15.99 -13.96
N LYS A 91 -7.88 16.41 -13.73
CA LYS A 91 -8.75 17.19 -14.63
C LYS A 91 -9.32 16.44 -15.83
N ALA A 92 -8.96 15.18 -16.05
CA ALA A 92 -9.50 14.31 -17.09
C ALA A 92 -9.77 12.91 -16.53
N ASN A 93 -10.65 12.14 -17.17
CA ASN A 93 -10.86 10.72 -16.84
C ASN A 93 -10.32 9.86 -18.00
N PRO A 94 -9.24 9.10 -17.82
CA PRO A 94 -8.65 8.26 -18.86
C PRO A 94 -9.35 6.91 -19.02
N SER A 95 -10.22 6.54 -18.08
CA SER A 95 -10.76 5.19 -17.93
C SER A 95 -11.44 4.68 -19.20
N TYR A 96 -11.18 3.42 -19.51
CA TYR A 96 -11.89 2.71 -20.57
C TYR A 96 -13.36 2.48 -20.19
N PHE A 97 -13.59 2.04 -18.94
CA PHE A 97 -14.94 1.83 -18.42
C PHE A 97 -15.54 3.15 -17.89
N SER A 98 -15.67 4.16 -18.75
CA SER A 98 -16.09 5.51 -18.38
C SER A 98 -17.59 5.80 -18.54
N ASP A 99 -18.35 4.84 -19.05
CA ASP A 99 -19.80 4.90 -19.24
C ASP A 99 -20.47 3.55 -18.93
N LYS A 100 -21.80 3.48 -19.04
CA LYS A 100 -22.60 2.26 -18.89
C LYS A 100 -22.26 1.46 -17.64
N PRO A 101 -22.42 2.03 -16.42
CA PRO A 101 -22.19 1.28 -15.19
C PRO A 101 -23.20 0.13 -15.07
N PHE A 102 -22.87 -0.85 -14.22
CA PHE A 102 -23.84 -1.89 -13.90
C PHE A 102 -25.10 -1.24 -13.30
N LYS A 103 -26.27 -1.84 -13.56
CA LYS A 103 -27.56 -1.29 -13.13
C LYS A 103 -27.57 -1.02 -11.62
N GLY A 104 -27.84 0.22 -11.22
CA GLY A 104 -27.88 0.65 -9.83
C GLY A 104 -26.53 1.09 -9.25
N GLU A 105 -25.44 1.06 -10.03
CA GLU A 105 -24.13 1.56 -9.64
C GLU A 105 -23.87 2.98 -10.12
N ILE A 106 -22.97 3.67 -9.44
CA ILE A 106 -22.59 5.05 -9.73
C ILE A 106 -21.30 5.07 -10.56
N GLN A 107 -21.40 5.44 -11.84
CA GLN A 107 -20.28 5.45 -12.78
C GLN A 107 -19.00 6.10 -12.22
N ARG A 108 -19.10 7.29 -11.63
CA ARG A 108 -17.95 8.03 -11.15
C ARG A 108 -17.23 7.37 -9.97
N LYS A 109 -17.90 6.42 -9.28
CA LYS A 109 -17.35 5.64 -8.15
C LYS A 109 -16.70 4.32 -8.58
N ARG A 110 -16.66 4.02 -9.86
CA ARG A 110 -15.85 2.90 -10.36
C ARG A 110 -14.37 3.24 -10.19
N PRO A 111 -13.47 2.24 -10.08
CA PRO A 111 -12.04 2.50 -10.05
C PRO A 111 -11.59 3.23 -11.31
N VAL A 112 -10.61 4.10 -11.20
CA VAL A 112 -9.91 4.59 -12.39
C VAL A 112 -9.13 3.45 -13.00
N ASP A 113 -9.21 3.31 -14.31
CA ASP A 113 -8.45 2.35 -15.11
C ASP A 113 -7.74 3.04 -16.27
N LYS A 114 -6.93 2.30 -17.01
CA LYS A 114 -6.17 2.81 -18.16
C LYS A 114 -5.19 3.92 -17.77
N VAL A 115 -4.54 3.74 -16.63
CA VAL A 115 -3.48 4.61 -16.10
C VAL A 115 -2.15 3.89 -16.06
N SER A 116 -1.05 4.58 -16.40
CA SER A 116 0.31 4.07 -16.25
C SER A 116 0.81 4.23 -14.82
N TRP A 117 1.84 3.47 -14.44
CA TRP A 117 2.50 3.61 -13.15
C TRP A 117 3.01 5.04 -12.94
N TYR A 118 3.61 5.65 -13.98
CA TYR A 118 4.08 7.03 -13.94
C TYR A 118 2.96 8.05 -13.66
N GLU A 119 1.79 7.85 -14.25
CA GLU A 119 0.64 8.72 -13.99
C GLU A 119 0.09 8.55 -12.57
N CYS A 120 0.13 7.33 -12.01
CA CYS A 120 -0.23 7.08 -10.61
C CYS A 120 0.73 7.80 -9.65
N ILE A 121 2.04 7.80 -9.95
CA ILE A 121 3.07 8.55 -9.22
C ILE A 121 2.77 10.05 -9.23
N ALA A 122 2.52 10.62 -10.41
CA ALA A 122 2.17 12.04 -10.53
C ALA A 122 0.86 12.38 -9.81
N PHE A 123 -0.15 11.50 -9.90
CA PHE A 123 -1.41 11.65 -9.19
C PHE A 123 -1.20 11.75 -7.67
N CYS A 124 -0.37 10.88 -7.09
CA CYS A 124 -0.09 10.89 -5.65
C CYS A 124 0.47 12.25 -5.19
N ASN A 125 1.41 12.82 -5.92
CA ASN A 125 1.94 14.14 -5.62
C ASN A 125 0.90 15.25 -5.80
N GLU A 126 0.14 15.22 -6.89
CA GLU A 126 -0.91 16.21 -7.14
C GLU A 126 -2.03 16.16 -6.09
N LEU A 127 -2.40 14.96 -5.64
CA LEU A 127 -3.34 14.79 -4.53
C LEU A 127 -2.75 15.34 -3.23
N THR A 128 -1.48 15.04 -2.94
CA THR A 128 -0.78 15.54 -1.75
C THR A 128 -0.77 17.06 -1.70
N LYS A 129 -0.42 17.72 -2.82
CA LYS A 129 -0.43 19.19 -2.92
C LYS A 129 -1.79 19.81 -2.62
N LYS A 130 -2.87 19.14 -2.99
CA LYS A 130 -4.26 19.62 -2.84
C LYS A 130 -4.89 19.27 -1.51
N THR A 131 -4.26 18.42 -0.71
CA THR A 131 -4.81 17.94 0.54
C THR A 131 -4.44 18.86 1.69
N ASP A 132 -5.46 19.36 2.39
CA ASP A 132 -5.29 20.22 3.55
C ASP A 132 -4.41 19.55 4.61
N GLY A 133 -3.45 20.32 5.14
CA GLY A 133 -2.49 19.86 6.14
C GLY A 133 -1.32 19.03 5.59
N LEU A 134 -1.26 18.76 4.26
CA LEU A 134 -0.10 18.11 3.63
C LEU A 134 0.71 19.11 2.79
N GLY A 135 0.21 19.55 1.65
CA GLY A 135 0.88 20.48 0.75
C GLY A 135 2.13 19.93 0.08
N GLU A 136 2.80 20.77 -0.67
CA GLU A 136 3.94 20.42 -1.54
C GLU A 136 5.13 19.82 -0.78
N ALA A 137 5.39 20.31 0.44
CA ALA A 137 6.48 19.84 1.30
C ALA A 137 6.37 18.35 1.68
N ASN A 138 5.18 17.76 1.55
CA ASN A 138 4.93 16.36 1.85
C ASN A 138 4.87 15.46 0.60
N CYS A 139 5.13 15.97 -0.61
CA CYS A 139 5.23 15.13 -1.79
C CYS A 139 6.31 14.05 -1.62
N VAL A 140 5.98 12.83 -2.04
CA VAL A 140 6.83 11.65 -1.85
C VAL A 140 7.76 11.44 -3.04
N TYR A 141 7.35 11.81 -4.24
CA TYR A 141 8.03 11.46 -5.48
C TYR A 141 8.75 12.62 -6.12
N TYR A 142 9.95 12.35 -6.63
CA TYR A 142 10.86 13.34 -7.19
C TYR A 142 11.45 12.85 -8.52
N SER A 143 11.83 13.77 -9.40
CA SER A 143 12.52 13.47 -10.65
C SER A 143 14.06 13.54 -10.53
N ASP A 144 14.57 13.81 -9.31
CA ASP A 144 16.02 13.85 -9.03
C ASP A 144 16.35 13.14 -7.70
N PRO A 145 17.56 12.55 -7.58
CA PRO A 145 17.94 11.79 -6.39
C PRO A 145 18.24 12.65 -5.14
N ALA A 146 18.36 13.98 -5.30
CA ALA A 146 18.56 14.91 -4.19
C ALA A 146 17.24 15.43 -3.61
N PHE A 147 16.08 14.94 -4.12
CA PHE A 147 14.73 15.32 -3.69
C PHE A 147 14.46 16.83 -3.78
N LYS A 148 14.97 17.49 -4.83
CA LYS A 148 14.79 18.93 -5.07
C LYS A 148 13.69 19.23 -6.07
N LYS A 149 13.44 18.32 -7.03
CA LYS A 149 12.44 18.49 -8.09
C LYS A 149 11.31 17.50 -7.90
N ILE A 150 10.15 17.97 -7.46
CA ILE A 150 8.95 17.16 -7.29
C ILE A 150 8.53 16.60 -8.64
N TYR A 151 8.23 15.29 -8.67
CA TYR A 151 7.73 14.60 -9.87
C TYR A 151 6.37 15.12 -10.28
N THR A 152 6.20 15.46 -11.55
CA THR A 152 5.05 16.15 -12.12
C THR A 152 4.32 15.31 -13.17
N LYS A 153 3.19 15.82 -13.66
CA LYS A 153 2.47 15.23 -14.80
C LYS A 153 3.29 15.25 -16.10
N GLU A 154 4.14 16.25 -16.28
CA GLU A 154 4.99 16.35 -17.46
C GLU A 154 6.12 15.31 -17.38
N ASP A 155 6.68 15.08 -16.19
CA ASP A 155 7.65 13.99 -15.96
C ASP A 155 7.01 12.62 -16.27
N ALA A 156 5.73 12.42 -15.89
CA ALA A 156 5.00 11.19 -16.18
C ALA A 156 4.79 10.96 -17.70
N LYS A 157 4.57 12.02 -18.48
CA LYS A 157 4.45 11.92 -19.95
C LYS A 157 5.77 11.53 -20.61
N SER A 158 6.88 12.05 -20.09
CA SER A 158 8.23 11.74 -20.58
C SER A 158 8.80 10.43 -20.00
N THR A 159 8.06 9.73 -19.13
CA THR A 159 8.52 8.55 -18.39
C THR A 159 9.82 8.77 -17.63
N ALA A 160 9.99 9.97 -17.08
CA ALA A 160 11.17 10.35 -16.34
C ALA A 160 11.41 9.42 -15.14
N ARG A 161 12.67 9.22 -14.79
CA ARG A 161 13.03 8.40 -13.62
C ARG A 161 12.39 8.95 -12.34
N VAL A 162 11.93 8.07 -11.48
CA VAL A 162 11.27 8.42 -10.22
C VAL A 162 12.16 8.05 -9.05
N PHE A 163 12.27 8.96 -8.10
CA PHE A 163 12.89 8.76 -6.79
C PHE A 163 11.83 8.99 -5.72
N GLN A 164 11.83 8.16 -4.67
CA GLN A 164 10.86 8.34 -3.59
C GLN A 164 11.57 8.70 -2.27
N ASN A 165 10.98 9.63 -1.54
CA ASN A 165 11.38 9.98 -0.17
C ASN A 165 10.33 9.46 0.80
N MET A 166 10.62 8.33 1.45
CA MET A 166 9.71 7.67 2.38
C MET A 166 9.52 8.42 3.71
N ASP A 167 10.31 9.46 4.00
CA ASP A 167 10.11 10.29 5.21
C ASP A 167 8.95 11.28 5.06
N LYS A 168 8.45 11.45 3.84
CA LYS A 168 7.32 12.33 3.54
C LYS A 168 5.99 11.69 3.93
N LYS A 169 5.01 12.52 4.34
CA LYS A 169 3.68 12.08 4.79
C LYS A 169 2.61 12.08 3.69
N GLY A 170 2.99 12.46 2.48
CA GLY A 170 2.07 12.51 1.34
C GLY A 170 1.62 11.15 0.87
N PHE A 171 0.72 11.18 -0.09
CA PHE A 171 0.22 9.95 -0.72
C PHE A 171 1.26 9.34 -1.65
N ARG A 172 1.24 8.01 -1.71
CA ARG A 172 2.11 7.20 -2.53
C ARG A 172 1.41 5.90 -2.95
N LEU A 173 2.02 5.13 -3.82
CA LEU A 173 1.67 3.73 -4.00
C LEU A 173 2.08 2.93 -2.76
N PRO A 174 1.34 1.88 -2.38
CA PRO A 174 1.85 0.91 -1.40
C PRO A 174 3.08 0.21 -1.97
N THR A 175 3.96 -0.27 -1.10
CA THR A 175 4.93 -1.30 -1.51
C THR A 175 4.18 -2.61 -1.74
N GLU A 176 4.80 -3.54 -2.45
CA GLU A 176 4.22 -4.85 -2.71
C GLU A 176 3.92 -5.60 -1.42
N ALA A 177 4.84 -5.54 -0.46
CA ALA A 177 4.67 -6.15 0.86
C ALA A 177 3.55 -5.48 1.69
N GLU A 178 3.45 -4.16 1.67
CA GLU A 178 2.35 -3.43 2.30
C GLU A 178 1.00 -3.82 1.69
N TRP A 179 0.94 -3.92 0.37
CA TRP A 179 -0.27 -4.30 -0.34
C TRP A 179 -0.74 -5.71 0.04
N GLU A 180 0.17 -6.70 0.01
CA GLU A 180 -0.17 -8.08 0.33
C GLU A 180 -0.56 -8.26 1.80
N TRP A 181 0.19 -7.63 2.74
CA TRP A 181 -0.17 -7.65 4.15
C TRP A 181 -1.57 -7.08 4.38
N ALA A 182 -1.87 -5.96 3.74
CA ALA A 182 -3.19 -5.34 3.81
C ALA A 182 -4.28 -6.24 3.19
N ALA A 183 -4.01 -6.89 2.06
CA ALA A 183 -4.94 -7.80 1.39
C ALA A 183 -5.30 -9.00 2.27
N LYS A 184 -4.33 -9.56 3.00
CA LYS A 184 -4.57 -10.66 3.97
C LYS A 184 -5.49 -10.24 5.12
N GLY A 185 -5.61 -8.95 5.43
CA GLY A 185 -6.59 -8.44 6.40
C GLY A 185 -6.44 -8.98 7.82
N GLY A 186 -5.21 -9.32 8.25
CA GLY A 186 -4.93 -9.93 9.55
C GLY A 186 -5.26 -11.43 9.65
N ALA A 187 -5.59 -12.08 8.54
CA ALA A 187 -5.88 -13.49 8.45
C ALA A 187 -4.94 -14.22 7.48
N LYS A 188 -4.88 -15.55 7.55
CA LYS A 188 -4.10 -16.38 6.61
C LYS A 188 -4.95 -16.83 5.43
N THR A 189 -5.78 -15.94 4.91
CA THR A 189 -6.72 -16.27 3.84
C THR A 189 -6.06 -16.19 2.46
N LYS A 190 -6.55 -17.01 1.55
CA LYS A 190 -6.09 -17.12 0.17
C LYS A 190 -6.51 -15.89 -0.63
N TRP A 191 -7.77 -15.49 -0.51
CA TRP A 191 -8.33 -14.24 -1.03
C TRP A 191 -8.61 -13.26 0.09
N ALA A 192 -8.74 -12.00 -0.26
CA ALA A 192 -9.06 -10.96 0.71
C ALA A 192 -10.43 -11.20 1.36
N GLY A 193 -10.42 -11.74 2.57
CA GLY A 193 -11.60 -12.01 3.37
C GLY A 193 -12.09 -13.46 3.39
N THR A 194 -11.57 -14.37 2.55
CA THR A 194 -12.02 -15.77 2.53
C THR A 194 -10.97 -16.75 2.03
N ASP A 195 -11.04 -18.02 2.50
CA ASP A 195 -10.34 -19.18 1.94
C ASP A 195 -11.25 -20.08 1.09
N LYS A 196 -12.54 -19.80 1.09
CA LYS A 196 -13.52 -20.68 0.45
C LYS A 196 -13.84 -20.18 -0.95
N PRO A 197 -13.56 -20.98 -2.00
CA PRO A 197 -13.88 -20.61 -3.39
C PRO A 197 -15.37 -20.29 -3.61
N SER A 198 -16.28 -20.95 -2.87
CA SER A 198 -17.73 -20.70 -2.93
C SER A 198 -18.10 -19.28 -2.48
N ASP A 199 -17.32 -18.71 -1.56
CA ASP A 199 -17.60 -17.43 -0.93
C ASP A 199 -16.91 -16.27 -1.65
N LEU A 200 -15.91 -16.53 -2.51
CA LEU A 200 -15.15 -15.51 -3.23
C LEU A 200 -16.05 -14.50 -3.96
N LYS A 201 -17.18 -14.94 -4.49
CA LYS A 201 -18.17 -14.06 -5.15
C LYS A 201 -18.69 -12.94 -4.25
N ASN A 202 -18.59 -13.08 -2.93
CA ASN A 202 -19.00 -12.05 -1.97
C ASN A 202 -17.90 -10.99 -1.74
N TYR A 203 -16.65 -11.31 -2.04
CA TYR A 203 -15.48 -10.46 -1.78
C TYR A 203 -14.83 -9.89 -3.05
N ALA A 204 -15.05 -10.51 -4.21
CA ALA A 204 -14.34 -10.19 -5.43
C ALA A 204 -15.28 -9.99 -6.64
N TRP A 205 -14.87 -9.07 -7.53
CA TRP A 205 -15.35 -9.01 -8.90
C TRP A 205 -14.32 -9.65 -9.83
N TYR A 206 -14.63 -10.82 -10.38
CA TYR A 206 -13.75 -11.62 -11.21
C TYR A 206 -14.52 -12.26 -12.37
N THR A 207 -13.91 -13.09 -13.20
CA THR A 207 -14.52 -13.58 -14.44
C THR A 207 -15.90 -14.18 -14.26
N LYS A 208 -16.18 -14.87 -13.13
CA LYS A 208 -17.45 -15.56 -12.92
C LYS A 208 -18.63 -14.64 -12.57
N ASN A 209 -18.40 -13.39 -12.17
CA ASN A 209 -19.47 -12.53 -11.66
C ASN A 209 -19.44 -11.08 -12.13
N SER A 210 -18.33 -10.62 -12.76
CA SER A 210 -18.11 -9.22 -13.15
C SER A 210 -18.89 -8.77 -14.39
N LYS A 211 -19.39 -9.70 -15.20
CA LYS A 211 -19.94 -9.40 -16.54
C LYS A 211 -18.96 -8.67 -17.46
N ASN A 212 -17.65 -8.87 -17.25
CA ASN A 212 -16.55 -8.23 -17.99
C ASN A 212 -16.56 -6.70 -17.96
N ILE A 213 -17.08 -6.10 -16.88
CA ILE A 213 -17.03 -4.66 -16.61
C ILE A 213 -16.49 -4.41 -15.21
N THR A 214 -15.82 -3.28 -14.98
CA THR A 214 -15.46 -2.86 -13.63
C THR A 214 -16.71 -2.41 -12.88
N HIS A 215 -16.70 -2.49 -11.57
CA HIS A 215 -17.84 -2.17 -10.72
C HIS A 215 -17.54 -0.98 -9.80
N GLU A 216 -18.57 -0.33 -9.32
CA GLU A 216 -18.46 0.66 -8.25
C GLU A 216 -17.72 0.03 -7.06
N VAL A 217 -16.73 0.73 -6.50
CA VAL A 217 -15.97 0.27 -5.33
C VAL A 217 -16.89 0.02 -4.13
N ARG A 218 -16.51 -0.88 -3.22
CA ARG A 218 -17.27 -1.23 -2.01
C ARG A 218 -18.62 -1.91 -2.28
N LYS A 219 -18.79 -2.59 -3.40
CA LYS A 219 -19.99 -3.40 -3.67
C LYS A 219 -19.86 -4.86 -3.23
N LYS A 220 -18.68 -5.23 -2.74
CA LYS A 220 -18.40 -6.54 -2.13
C LYS A 220 -18.12 -6.37 -0.64
N GLU A 221 -17.97 -7.50 0.06
CA GLU A 221 -17.60 -7.52 1.47
C GLU A 221 -16.12 -7.13 1.64
N PRO A 222 -15.77 -6.42 2.72
CA PRO A 222 -14.37 -6.07 3.01
C PRO A 222 -13.63 -7.24 3.65
N ASN A 223 -12.30 -7.18 3.63
CA ASN A 223 -11.47 -8.07 4.44
C ASN A 223 -11.43 -7.65 5.93
N GLY A 224 -10.67 -8.36 6.76
CA GLY A 224 -10.58 -8.11 8.20
C GLY A 224 -10.02 -6.74 8.62
N TYR A 225 -9.37 -6.01 7.71
CA TYR A 225 -8.95 -4.61 7.94
C TYR A 225 -9.94 -3.58 7.39
N GLY A 226 -11.09 -4.02 6.88
CA GLY A 226 -12.09 -3.13 6.29
C GLY A 226 -11.69 -2.60 4.92
N LEU A 227 -10.87 -3.32 4.18
CA LEU A 227 -10.43 -2.99 2.82
C LEU A 227 -11.28 -3.75 1.81
N TYR A 228 -11.73 -3.04 0.79
CA TYR A 228 -12.57 -3.55 -0.29
C TYR A 228 -11.76 -3.77 -1.56
N ASP A 229 -12.26 -4.67 -2.41
CA ASP A 229 -11.76 -4.89 -3.77
C ASP A 229 -10.25 -5.22 -3.84
N MET A 230 -9.70 -5.83 -2.76
CA MET A 230 -8.32 -6.33 -2.73
C MET A 230 -8.14 -7.62 -3.55
N SER A 231 -9.24 -8.23 -4.00
CA SER A 231 -9.30 -9.35 -4.92
C SER A 231 -10.25 -9.00 -6.06
N GLY A 232 -9.75 -8.88 -7.29
CA GLY A 232 -10.56 -8.57 -8.48
C GLY A 232 -10.81 -7.07 -8.69
N ASN A 233 -11.87 -6.73 -9.41
CA ASN A 233 -12.23 -5.42 -9.95
C ASN A 233 -11.18 -4.90 -10.94
N VAL A 234 -10.15 -4.17 -10.51
CA VAL A 234 -8.96 -3.85 -11.31
C VAL A 234 -7.70 -4.34 -10.62
N GLU A 235 -6.72 -4.81 -11.39
CA GLU A 235 -5.39 -5.04 -10.83
C GLU A 235 -4.73 -3.71 -10.47
N GLU A 236 -3.84 -3.73 -9.48
CA GLU A 236 -3.34 -2.52 -8.87
C GLU A 236 -1.84 -2.37 -9.02
N TRP A 237 -1.41 -1.22 -9.54
CA TRP A 237 -0.01 -0.83 -9.48
C TRP A 237 0.46 -0.70 -8.04
N VAL A 238 1.61 -1.29 -7.75
CA VAL A 238 2.38 -1.03 -6.53
C VAL A 238 3.69 -0.33 -6.87
N TRP A 239 4.42 0.11 -5.86
CA TRP A 239 5.69 0.84 -6.06
C TRP A 239 6.78 -0.04 -6.67
N ASP A 240 6.86 -1.29 -6.26
CA ASP A 240 8.00 -2.18 -6.43
C ASP A 240 8.27 -2.52 -7.89
N GLY A 241 9.55 -2.57 -8.24
CA GLY A 241 10.00 -3.28 -9.44
C GLY A 241 9.77 -4.77 -9.26
N TYR A 242 9.23 -5.42 -10.29
CA TYR A 242 9.01 -6.85 -10.26
C TYR A 242 10.35 -7.60 -10.33
N ASN A 243 10.50 -8.59 -9.46
CA ASN A 243 11.58 -9.55 -9.48
C ASN A 243 10.96 -10.94 -9.27
N GLU A 244 11.32 -11.90 -10.10
CA GLU A 244 10.87 -13.30 -9.97
C GLU A 244 11.32 -13.95 -8.66
N LYS A 245 12.37 -13.43 -8.05
CA LYS A 245 12.85 -13.87 -6.74
C LYS A 245 12.66 -12.74 -5.74
N LEU A 246 11.69 -12.91 -4.87
CA LEU A 246 11.57 -12.03 -3.71
C LEU A 246 12.73 -12.24 -2.74
N PRO A 247 13.08 -11.20 -1.97
CA PRO A 247 14.08 -11.31 -0.92
C PRO A 247 13.75 -12.43 0.06
N GLU A 248 14.79 -12.94 0.74
CA GLU A 248 14.62 -13.90 1.81
C GLU A 248 13.87 -13.29 3.00
N SER A 249 13.41 -14.14 3.92
CA SER A 249 12.65 -13.73 5.10
C SER A 249 13.40 -12.74 6.01
N GLY A 250 12.65 -11.88 6.69
CA GLY A 250 13.15 -10.98 7.74
C GLY A 250 13.44 -9.55 7.29
N GLU A 251 13.09 -9.16 6.07
CA GLU A 251 13.28 -7.78 5.61
C GLU A 251 12.37 -6.80 6.35
N GLN A 252 12.93 -5.61 6.64
CA GLN A 252 12.22 -4.47 7.20
C GLN A 252 11.83 -3.50 6.10
N ASP A 253 10.51 -3.22 5.97
CA ASP A 253 9.95 -2.28 5.00
C ASP A 253 10.51 -2.47 3.57
N PRO A 254 10.44 -3.67 2.97
CA PRO A 254 11.02 -3.93 1.64
C PRO A 254 10.36 -3.04 0.58
N ILE A 255 11.17 -2.58 -0.37
CA ILE A 255 10.74 -1.65 -1.44
C ILE A 255 10.94 -2.22 -2.86
N GLY A 256 11.31 -3.49 -2.98
CA GLY A 256 11.56 -4.18 -4.25
C GLY A 256 12.77 -3.67 -5.04
N ASP A 257 12.94 -4.21 -6.24
CA ASP A 257 14.04 -3.84 -7.14
C ASP A 257 13.73 -2.55 -7.90
N LEU A 258 14.43 -1.47 -7.56
CA LEU A 258 14.27 -0.17 -8.21
C LEU A 258 14.79 -0.12 -9.66
N TYR A 259 15.58 -1.11 -10.09
CA TYR A 259 16.18 -1.18 -11.43
C TYR A 259 15.42 -2.09 -12.39
N SER A 260 14.38 -2.79 -11.91
CA SER A 260 13.55 -3.63 -12.75
C SER A 260 12.89 -2.84 -13.89
N GLN A 261 12.81 -3.46 -15.07
CA GLN A 261 12.15 -2.89 -16.25
C GLN A 261 10.63 -2.91 -16.14
N THR A 262 10.10 -3.74 -15.25
CA THR A 262 8.66 -3.86 -14.99
C THR A 262 8.32 -3.52 -13.55
N ARG A 263 7.05 -3.26 -13.29
CA ARG A 263 6.52 -2.99 -11.94
C ARG A 263 5.54 -4.08 -11.55
N ALA A 264 5.56 -4.44 -10.28
CA ALA A 264 4.62 -5.41 -9.75
C ALA A 264 3.18 -4.86 -9.78
N VAL A 265 2.24 -5.74 -10.06
CA VAL A 265 0.79 -5.51 -10.08
C VAL A 265 0.12 -6.59 -9.25
N ARG A 266 -0.92 -6.24 -8.52
CA ARG A 266 -1.54 -7.13 -7.53
C ARG A 266 -3.06 -7.17 -7.67
N GLY A 267 -3.68 -8.22 -7.11
CA GLY A 267 -5.13 -8.30 -6.90
C GLY A 267 -5.92 -8.99 -7.98
N GLY A 268 -5.40 -9.13 -9.20
CA GLY A 268 -6.18 -9.61 -10.34
C GLY A 268 -7.27 -8.63 -10.76
N HIS A 269 -8.13 -9.00 -11.69
CA HIS A 269 -9.15 -8.11 -12.25
C HIS A 269 -10.39 -8.87 -12.75
N ILE A 270 -11.38 -8.14 -13.24
CA ILE A 270 -12.71 -8.61 -13.66
C ILE A 270 -12.73 -9.79 -14.66
N THR A 271 -11.66 -10.02 -15.40
CA THR A 271 -11.59 -11.13 -16.38
C THR A 271 -10.63 -12.25 -15.97
N LYS A 272 -10.07 -12.17 -14.75
CA LYS A 272 -9.17 -13.17 -14.20
C LYS A 272 -9.93 -14.30 -13.51
N GLU A 273 -9.34 -15.49 -13.52
CA GLU A 273 -9.84 -16.62 -12.73
C GLU A 273 -9.52 -16.41 -11.23
N SER A 274 -10.12 -17.22 -10.37
CA SER A 274 -9.98 -17.09 -8.93
C SER A 274 -8.54 -17.12 -8.44
N GLU A 275 -7.71 -17.97 -9.02
CA GLU A 275 -6.31 -18.17 -8.67
C GLU A 275 -5.47 -16.91 -8.88
N GLU A 276 -5.80 -16.14 -9.91
CA GLU A 276 -5.11 -14.89 -10.24
C GLU A 276 -5.59 -13.70 -9.37
N CYS A 277 -6.64 -13.90 -8.56
CA CYS A 277 -7.14 -12.93 -7.59
C CYS A 277 -6.68 -13.23 -6.14
N GLU A 278 -5.79 -14.23 -5.94
CA GLU A 278 -5.25 -14.55 -4.63
C GLU A 278 -4.39 -13.40 -4.06
N CYS A 279 -4.41 -13.22 -2.74
CA CYS A 279 -3.57 -12.20 -2.08
C CYS A 279 -2.09 -12.34 -2.42
N ALA A 280 -1.60 -13.57 -2.57
CA ALA A 280 -0.20 -13.86 -2.85
C ALA A 280 0.14 -13.87 -4.35
N HIS A 281 -0.87 -13.84 -5.25
CA HIS A 281 -0.61 -13.85 -6.68
C HIS A 281 0.05 -12.55 -7.13
N ARG A 282 1.06 -12.67 -7.97
CA ARG A 282 1.86 -11.57 -8.51
C ARG A 282 1.75 -11.53 -10.04
N HIS A 283 1.78 -10.35 -10.56
CA HIS A 283 1.89 -10.11 -11.99
C HIS A 283 2.82 -8.90 -12.21
N ASP A 284 3.32 -8.71 -13.42
CA ASP A 284 4.15 -7.57 -13.75
C ASP A 284 3.70 -6.86 -15.02
N SER A 285 4.14 -5.63 -15.17
CA SER A 285 3.91 -4.88 -16.40
C SER A 285 4.91 -3.76 -16.57
N ALA A 286 5.20 -3.39 -17.81
CA ALA A 286 5.99 -2.22 -18.11
C ALA A 286 5.32 -0.95 -17.55
N PRO A 287 6.05 -0.06 -16.85
CA PRO A 287 5.47 1.06 -16.10
C PRO A 287 4.75 2.10 -16.97
N GLY A 288 5.02 2.15 -18.26
CA GLY A 288 4.34 3.01 -19.23
C GLY A 288 3.02 2.44 -19.78
N THR A 289 2.72 1.16 -19.50
CA THR A 289 1.52 0.50 -20.02
C THR A 289 0.25 1.04 -19.38
N LYS A 290 -0.75 1.35 -20.21
CA LYS A 290 -2.09 1.83 -19.77
C LYS A 290 -3.12 0.73 -20.01
N GLY A 291 -3.11 -0.29 -19.16
CA GLY A 291 -4.06 -1.40 -19.21
C GLY A 291 -5.47 -0.94 -18.78
N TYR A 292 -6.49 -1.29 -19.57
CA TYR A 292 -7.89 -0.94 -19.25
C TYR A 292 -8.49 -1.74 -18.08
N LEU A 293 -7.72 -2.66 -17.53
CA LEU A 293 -8.08 -3.46 -16.35
C LEU A 293 -7.18 -3.15 -15.15
N ARG A 294 -6.44 -2.03 -15.22
CA ARG A 294 -5.43 -1.68 -14.23
C ARG A 294 -5.63 -0.28 -13.68
N GLY A 295 -5.72 -0.22 -12.35
CA GLY A 295 -5.78 0.97 -11.54
C GLY A 295 -4.74 0.95 -10.44
N PHE A 296 -5.07 1.49 -9.27
CA PHE A 296 -4.20 1.51 -8.09
C PHE A 296 -4.96 1.95 -6.85
N ARG A 297 -4.38 1.75 -5.69
CA ARG A 297 -4.80 2.38 -4.43
C ARG A 297 -3.69 3.19 -3.79
N LEU A 298 -4.05 4.03 -2.84
CA LEU A 298 -3.15 4.92 -2.13
C LEU A 298 -2.55 4.25 -0.90
N ALA A 299 -1.35 4.66 -0.52
CA ALA A 299 -0.78 4.50 0.80
C ALA A 299 -0.23 5.84 1.31
N CYS A 300 0.02 5.96 2.60
CA CYS A 300 0.76 7.07 3.20
C CYS A 300 1.32 6.68 4.57
N ARG A 301 2.32 7.41 5.06
CA ARG A 301 2.74 7.32 6.46
C ARG A 301 1.66 7.85 7.41
N PRO A 302 1.69 7.46 8.69
CA PRO A 302 0.78 7.94 9.73
C PRO A 302 0.78 9.45 9.92
#